data_138f0886c7fcc331b797bb6f82b60b2a
#
_entry.id   138f0886c7fcc331b797bb6f82b60b2a
#
_cell.length_a   1.000
_cell.length_b   1.000
_cell.length_c   1.000
_cell.angle_alpha   90.00
_cell.angle_beta   90.00
_cell.angle_gamma   90.00
#
_symmetry.space_group_name_H-M   'P 1'
#
loop_
_entity.id
_entity.type
_entity.pdbx_description
1 polymer ?
#
loop_
_entity_poly.entity_id
_entity_poly.type
_entity_poly.pdbx_seq_one_letter_code
_entity_poly.pdbx_strand_id
1 'polypeptide(L)'
;MNNAFLNLFQQVQQDNHFDALRISIASPEKIREWSYGEVKKPETINYRTFKPERDGLFCCRIFGPIKDYECLCGKYKRMKHRGVVCEKCGVEVTLSKVRRERMGHIELASPVAHIWFLKSLPSRMGMVLDIPLRDIERVLYFEAYIVVDPGMTPLKRGQLLTEDDYAAKTEEFGDEFKAMMGAEAIRELLKSIDIPKEIDTLRAELKDTNSDAKIKKYAKRLKVLEG
;
A
#
# COMPACT_ATOMS: atom_id res chain seq x y z
N MET A 1 4.24 -17.85 -49.74
CA MET A 1 3.98 -18.24 -48.37
C MET A 1 4.85 -17.38 -47.44
N ASN A 2 4.32 -16.55 -46.97
CA ASN A 2 3.85 -15.77 -45.81
C ASN A 2 4.90 -14.87 -45.21
N ASN A 3 5.20 -13.73 -45.89
CA ASN A 3 5.88 -12.59 -45.26
C ASN A 3 5.08 -11.99 -44.09
N ALA A 4 3.75 -12.15 -44.03
CA ALA A 4 2.91 -11.67 -42.97
C ALA A 4 3.15 -12.39 -41.64
N PHE A 5 3.44 -13.69 -41.67
CA PHE A 5 3.72 -14.49 -40.48
C PHE A 5 5.10 -14.17 -39.88
N LEU A 6 6.09 -13.97 -40.75
CA LEU A 6 7.44 -13.54 -40.36
C LEU A 6 7.44 -12.12 -39.80
N ASN A 7 6.64 -11.20 -40.35
CA ASN A 7 6.48 -9.85 -39.81
C ASN A 7 5.78 -9.83 -38.46
N LEU A 8 4.82 -10.74 -38.22
CA LEU A 8 4.18 -10.87 -36.90
C LEU A 8 5.18 -11.37 -35.82
N PHE A 9 6.03 -12.34 -36.17
CA PHE A 9 7.09 -12.80 -35.28
C PHE A 9 8.17 -11.75 -35.03
N GLN A 10 8.50 -10.94 -36.04
CA GLN A 10 9.45 -9.83 -35.89
C GLN A 10 8.87 -8.67 -35.06
N GLN A 11 7.58 -8.37 -35.17
CA GLN A 11 6.91 -7.39 -34.29
C GLN A 11 6.85 -7.86 -32.84
N VAL A 12 6.55 -9.14 -32.59
CA VAL A 12 6.55 -9.71 -31.22
C VAL A 12 7.96 -9.74 -30.62
N GLN A 13 9.01 -9.85 -31.43
CA GLN A 13 10.39 -9.74 -30.94
C GLN A 13 10.85 -8.28 -30.71
N GLN A 14 10.33 -7.32 -31.47
CA GLN A 14 10.66 -5.90 -31.29
C GLN A 14 10.07 -5.29 -30.01
N ASP A 15 8.91 -5.79 -29.54
CA ASP A 15 8.25 -5.31 -28.33
C ASP A 15 8.94 -5.79 -27.01
N ASN A 16 9.94 -6.66 -27.10
CA ASN A 16 10.67 -7.19 -25.94
C ASN A 16 12.08 -6.60 -25.77
N HIS A 17 12.48 -5.63 -26.57
CA HIS A 17 13.75 -4.93 -26.38
C HIS A 17 13.59 -3.84 -25.33
N PHE A 18 14.24 -4.05 -24.19
CA PHE A 18 14.36 -3.04 -23.13
C PHE A 18 15.82 -2.98 -22.66
N ASP A 19 16.29 -1.77 -22.38
CA ASP A 19 17.66 -1.53 -21.93
C ASP A 19 17.83 -1.72 -20.42
N ALA A 20 16.74 -1.58 -19.66
CA ALA A 20 16.77 -1.70 -18.21
C ALA A 20 15.42 -2.15 -17.64
N LEU A 21 15.48 -2.82 -16.49
CA LEU A 21 14.34 -3.18 -15.67
C LEU A 21 14.32 -2.33 -14.40
N ARG A 22 13.20 -1.66 -14.13
CA ARG A 22 12.98 -0.94 -12.89
C ARG A 22 12.00 -1.69 -12.00
N ILE A 23 12.46 -2.07 -10.81
CA ILE A 23 11.61 -2.65 -9.77
C ILE A 23 11.09 -1.52 -8.89
N SER A 24 9.78 -1.42 -8.74
CA SER A 24 9.11 -0.43 -7.90
C SER A 24 7.91 -1.03 -7.19
N ILE A 25 7.41 -0.34 -6.15
CA ILE A 25 6.17 -0.72 -5.47
C ILE A 25 5.00 -0.14 -6.26
N ALA A 26 3.99 -0.97 -6.52
CA ALA A 26 2.77 -0.52 -7.17
C ALA A 26 1.97 0.39 -6.25
N SER A 27 1.45 1.48 -6.79
CA SER A 27 0.51 2.35 -6.07
C SER A 27 -0.86 1.65 -5.89
N PRO A 28 -1.70 2.07 -4.92
CA PRO A 28 -3.06 1.56 -4.78
C PRO A 28 -3.89 1.67 -6.06
N GLU A 29 -3.74 2.77 -6.80
CA GLU A 29 -4.41 3.01 -8.08
C GLU A 29 -3.99 1.97 -9.12
N LYS A 30 -2.69 1.68 -9.18
CA LYS A 30 -2.15 0.67 -10.11
C LYS A 30 -2.64 -0.74 -9.77
N ILE A 31 -2.76 -1.06 -8.48
CA ILE A 31 -3.32 -2.33 -8.02
C ILE A 31 -4.80 -2.45 -8.43
N ARG A 32 -5.59 -1.38 -8.28
CA ARG A 32 -6.99 -1.36 -8.72
C ARG A 32 -7.12 -1.51 -10.24
N GLU A 33 -6.24 -0.89 -11.01
CA GLU A 33 -6.20 -1.03 -12.48
C GLU A 33 -5.97 -2.49 -12.91
N TRP A 34 -5.09 -3.22 -12.22
CA TRP A 34 -4.83 -4.64 -12.50
C TRP A 34 -5.91 -5.59 -11.98
N SER A 35 -6.74 -5.14 -11.07
CA SER A 35 -7.70 -5.98 -10.37
C SER A 35 -8.94 -6.24 -11.19
N TYR A 36 -9.40 -7.48 -11.16
CA TYR A 36 -10.69 -7.92 -11.72
C TYR A 36 -11.86 -7.73 -10.75
N GLY A 37 -11.61 -7.30 -9.53
CA GLY A 37 -12.63 -6.98 -8.54
C GLY A 37 -12.14 -7.02 -7.11
N GLU A 38 -12.97 -6.49 -6.21
CA GLU A 38 -12.71 -6.43 -4.78
C GLU A 38 -13.14 -7.72 -4.08
N VAL A 39 -12.26 -8.27 -3.27
CA VAL A 39 -12.55 -9.37 -2.35
C VAL A 39 -13.10 -8.79 -1.05
N LYS A 40 -14.40 -9.00 -0.79
CA LYS A 40 -15.13 -8.41 0.35
C LYS A 40 -15.28 -9.34 1.54
N LYS A 41 -15.05 -10.64 1.33
CA LYS A 41 -15.29 -11.69 2.33
C LYS A 41 -14.06 -12.55 2.51
N PRO A 42 -13.79 -13.02 3.75
CA PRO A 42 -12.66 -13.89 4.03
C PRO A 42 -12.90 -15.35 3.62
N GLU A 43 -14.14 -15.70 3.27
CA GLU A 43 -14.52 -17.07 2.91
C GLU A 43 -13.81 -17.52 1.63
N THR A 44 -13.45 -18.80 1.60
CA THR A 44 -12.80 -19.44 0.45
C THR A 44 -13.80 -20.29 -0.35
N ILE A 45 -14.29 -21.35 0.25
CA ILE A 45 -15.24 -22.30 -0.34
C ILE A 45 -16.42 -22.55 0.59
N ASN A 46 -17.55 -22.93 0.01
CA ASN A 46 -18.67 -23.45 0.77
C ASN A 46 -18.42 -24.92 1.13
N TYR A 47 -18.37 -25.26 2.42
CA TYR A 47 -18.06 -26.61 2.90
C TYR A 47 -19.08 -27.68 2.49
N ARG A 48 -20.33 -27.29 2.17
CA ARG A 48 -21.39 -28.21 1.72
C ARG A 48 -21.25 -28.52 0.24
N THR A 49 -20.94 -27.51 -0.59
CA THR A 49 -20.96 -27.64 -2.05
C THR A 49 -19.57 -27.72 -2.67
N PHE A 50 -18.51 -27.44 -1.89
CA PHE A 50 -17.12 -27.32 -2.31
C PHE A 50 -16.89 -26.31 -3.45
N LYS A 51 -17.84 -25.38 -3.64
CA LYS A 51 -17.72 -24.31 -4.63
C LYS A 51 -17.20 -23.04 -3.99
N PRO A 52 -16.39 -22.22 -4.71
CA PRO A 52 -15.94 -20.93 -4.22
C PRO A 52 -17.11 -20.03 -3.83
N GLU A 53 -16.97 -19.39 -2.68
CA GLU A 53 -17.92 -18.40 -2.21
C GLU A 53 -17.83 -17.12 -3.05
N ARG A 54 -18.98 -16.49 -3.21
CA ARG A 54 -19.08 -15.23 -3.94
C ARG A 54 -18.42 -14.11 -3.14
N ASP A 55 -17.65 -13.28 -3.83
CA ASP A 55 -16.89 -12.14 -3.28
C ASP A 55 -15.85 -12.54 -2.21
N GLY A 56 -15.55 -13.84 -2.11
CA GLY A 56 -14.52 -14.41 -1.27
C GLY A 56 -13.15 -14.52 -1.95
N LEU A 57 -12.19 -15.10 -1.22
CA LEU A 57 -10.79 -15.23 -1.68
C LEU A 57 -10.62 -16.10 -2.93
N PHE A 58 -11.58 -16.97 -3.25
CA PHE A 58 -11.57 -17.83 -4.45
C PHE A 58 -12.70 -17.52 -5.42
N CYS A 59 -13.33 -16.36 -5.32
CA CYS A 59 -14.49 -15.97 -6.12
C CYS A 59 -14.29 -16.20 -7.62
N CYS A 60 -15.19 -16.95 -8.24
CA CYS A 60 -15.12 -17.21 -9.68
C CYS A 60 -15.45 -15.98 -10.55
N ARG A 61 -16.19 -15.02 -10.00
CA ARG A 61 -16.50 -13.76 -10.69
C ARG A 61 -15.25 -12.89 -10.85
N ILE A 62 -14.38 -12.88 -9.84
CA ILE A 62 -13.14 -12.11 -9.83
C ILE A 62 -12.04 -12.86 -10.58
N PHE A 63 -11.77 -14.10 -10.18
CA PHE A 63 -10.61 -14.85 -10.65
C PHE A 63 -10.88 -15.74 -11.87
N GLY A 64 -12.13 -16.00 -12.20
CA GLY A 64 -12.51 -16.85 -13.32
C GLY A 64 -13.07 -18.23 -12.91
N PRO A 65 -13.48 -19.05 -13.89
CA PRO A 65 -14.13 -20.33 -13.67
C PRO A 65 -13.17 -21.38 -13.12
N ILE A 66 -13.70 -22.41 -12.45
CA ILE A 66 -12.93 -23.57 -11.95
C ILE A 66 -12.67 -24.56 -13.07
N LYS A 67 -13.66 -24.75 -13.95
CA LYS A 67 -13.59 -25.66 -15.11
C LYS A 67 -13.54 -24.88 -16.40
N ASP A 68 -12.80 -25.40 -17.37
CA ASP A 68 -12.67 -24.78 -18.68
C ASP A 68 -14.03 -24.64 -19.36
N TYR A 69 -14.33 -23.41 -19.81
CA TYR A 69 -15.55 -23.07 -20.54
C TYR A 69 -16.85 -23.45 -19.83
N GLU A 70 -16.87 -23.42 -18.48
CA GLU A 70 -18.06 -23.69 -17.68
C GLU A 70 -18.24 -22.59 -16.61
N CYS A 71 -19.39 -21.93 -16.56
CA CYS A 71 -19.71 -20.99 -15.49
C CYS A 71 -20.02 -21.73 -14.17
N LEU A 72 -19.93 -21.03 -13.02
CA LEU A 72 -20.10 -21.66 -11.71
C LEU A 72 -21.47 -22.32 -11.49
N CYS A 73 -22.54 -21.74 -12.03
CA CYS A 73 -23.91 -22.28 -11.92
C CYS A 73 -24.20 -23.37 -12.95
N GLY A 74 -23.34 -23.62 -13.94
CA GLY A 74 -23.52 -24.63 -14.96
C GLY A 74 -24.49 -24.27 -16.09
N LYS A 75 -25.03 -23.04 -16.12
CA LYS A 75 -25.94 -22.57 -17.19
C LYS A 75 -25.25 -22.56 -18.55
N TYR A 76 -24.03 -22.02 -18.61
CA TYR A 76 -23.20 -22.00 -19.80
C TYR A 76 -22.08 -23.03 -19.67
N LYS A 77 -22.02 -23.92 -20.65
CA LYS A 77 -21.00 -24.98 -20.77
C LYS A 77 -20.50 -25.04 -22.20
N ARG A 78 -19.25 -25.51 -22.35
CA ARG A 78 -18.56 -25.70 -23.62
C ARG A 78 -18.10 -24.40 -24.29
N MET A 79 -17.15 -24.58 -25.22
CA MET A 79 -16.43 -23.53 -25.93
C MET A 79 -17.31 -22.58 -26.74
N LYS A 80 -18.50 -23.01 -27.18
CA LYS A 80 -19.44 -22.18 -27.95
C LYS A 80 -19.90 -20.90 -27.22
N HIS A 81 -19.77 -20.87 -25.90
CA HIS A 81 -20.12 -19.70 -25.07
C HIS A 81 -18.88 -18.93 -24.57
N ARG A 82 -17.71 -19.14 -25.17
CA ARG A 82 -16.48 -18.45 -24.80
C ARG A 82 -16.67 -16.94 -24.75
N GLY A 83 -16.20 -16.30 -23.69
CA GLY A 83 -16.27 -14.85 -23.47
C GLY A 83 -17.60 -14.34 -22.95
N VAL A 84 -18.63 -15.19 -22.85
CA VAL A 84 -19.94 -14.81 -22.29
C VAL A 84 -19.84 -14.70 -20.78
N VAL A 85 -20.28 -13.59 -20.21
CA VAL A 85 -20.44 -13.43 -18.76
C VAL A 85 -21.84 -13.94 -18.39
N CYS A 86 -21.89 -14.94 -17.51
CA CYS A 86 -23.16 -15.53 -17.09
C CYS A 86 -24.00 -14.54 -16.28
N GLU A 87 -25.21 -14.22 -16.74
CA GLU A 87 -26.11 -13.30 -16.06
C GLU A 87 -26.61 -13.82 -14.70
N LYS A 88 -26.58 -15.13 -14.46
CA LYS A 88 -27.00 -15.75 -13.20
C LYS A 88 -25.89 -15.71 -12.13
N CYS A 89 -24.67 -16.09 -12.47
CA CYS A 89 -23.57 -16.20 -11.51
C CYS A 89 -22.45 -15.17 -11.71
N GLY A 90 -22.48 -14.36 -12.79
CA GLY A 90 -21.49 -13.33 -13.08
C GLY A 90 -20.12 -13.87 -13.50
N VAL A 91 -19.98 -15.17 -13.75
CA VAL A 91 -18.71 -15.78 -14.12
C VAL A 91 -18.53 -15.78 -15.62
N GLU A 92 -17.38 -15.33 -16.09
CA GLU A 92 -17.01 -15.38 -17.50
C GLU A 92 -16.68 -16.81 -17.93
N VAL A 93 -17.17 -17.22 -19.08
CA VAL A 93 -16.93 -18.53 -19.67
C VAL A 93 -15.61 -18.51 -20.43
N THR A 94 -14.54 -18.93 -19.77
CA THR A 94 -13.17 -18.94 -20.30
C THR A 94 -12.36 -20.14 -19.75
N LEU A 95 -11.09 -20.19 -20.06
CA LEU A 95 -10.19 -21.20 -19.51
C LEU A 95 -9.98 -21.01 -18.00
N SER A 96 -9.92 -22.08 -17.25
CA SER A 96 -9.63 -22.09 -15.81
C SER A 96 -8.23 -21.56 -15.48
N LYS A 97 -7.30 -21.60 -16.46
CA LYS A 97 -5.93 -21.06 -16.35
C LYS A 97 -5.92 -19.58 -15.93
N VAL A 98 -6.91 -18.80 -16.34
CA VAL A 98 -7.00 -17.36 -16.00
C VAL A 98 -7.01 -17.11 -14.48
N ARG A 99 -7.41 -18.10 -13.66
CA ARG A 99 -7.36 -18.01 -12.21
C ARG A 99 -5.95 -17.84 -11.64
N ARG A 100 -4.92 -18.21 -12.38
CA ARG A 100 -3.50 -18.03 -12.04
C ARG A 100 -2.93 -16.69 -12.52
N GLU A 101 -3.66 -16.02 -13.39
CA GLU A 101 -3.22 -14.78 -14.05
C GLU A 101 -3.96 -13.55 -13.51
N ARG A 102 -5.25 -13.70 -13.15
CA ARG A 102 -6.08 -12.60 -12.67
C ARG A 102 -5.77 -12.23 -11.24
N MET A 103 -5.68 -10.93 -11.00
CA MET A 103 -5.50 -10.33 -9.67
C MET A 103 -6.84 -9.78 -9.17
N GLY A 104 -7.04 -9.87 -7.87
CA GLY A 104 -8.07 -9.14 -7.15
C GLY A 104 -7.43 -8.20 -6.15
N HIS A 105 -8.21 -7.34 -5.50
CA HIS A 105 -7.71 -6.47 -4.45
C HIS A 105 -8.60 -6.53 -3.21
N ILE A 106 -8.05 -6.09 -2.10
CA ILE A 106 -8.75 -5.92 -0.83
C ILE A 106 -8.62 -4.45 -0.45
N GLU A 107 -9.75 -3.77 -0.26
CA GLU A 107 -9.76 -2.42 0.30
C GLU A 107 -9.55 -2.50 1.81
N LEU A 108 -8.53 -1.82 2.30
CA LEU A 108 -8.25 -1.76 3.73
C LEU A 108 -9.13 -0.70 4.40
N ALA A 109 -9.63 -1.01 5.60
CA ALA A 109 -10.44 -0.07 6.40
C ALA A 109 -9.66 1.17 6.84
N SER A 110 -8.33 1.04 7.03
CA SER A 110 -7.42 2.12 7.37
C SER A 110 -6.08 1.93 6.65
N PRO A 111 -5.30 2.99 6.45
CA PRO A 111 -3.97 2.88 5.88
C PRO A 111 -3.07 1.98 6.75
N VAL A 112 -2.17 1.24 6.12
CA VAL A 112 -1.18 0.38 6.78
C VAL A 112 0.21 0.80 6.34
N ALA A 113 1.14 0.90 7.29
CA ALA A 113 2.53 1.21 6.98
C ALA A 113 3.22 0.05 6.26
N HIS A 114 3.87 0.34 5.13
CA HIS A 114 4.61 -0.67 4.38
C HIS A 114 5.90 -1.05 5.13
N ILE A 115 6.10 -2.36 5.31
CA ILE A 115 7.21 -2.90 6.11
C ILE A 115 8.60 -2.46 5.61
N TRP A 116 8.79 -2.26 4.30
CA TRP A 116 10.06 -1.83 3.74
C TRP A 116 10.45 -0.40 4.15
N PHE A 117 9.47 0.46 4.39
CA PHE A 117 9.73 1.83 4.85
C PHE A 117 9.75 1.94 6.36
N LEU A 118 9.08 1.04 7.07
CA LEU A 118 9.00 1.03 8.52
C LEU A 118 10.18 0.28 9.15
N LYS A 119 10.36 -1.01 8.80
CA LYS A 119 11.31 -1.93 9.49
C LYS A 119 12.64 -2.13 8.76
N SER A 120 12.92 -1.41 7.68
CA SER A 120 14.26 -1.39 7.10
C SER A 120 15.28 -0.79 8.08
N LEU A 121 16.52 -1.21 8.01
CA LEU A 121 17.59 -0.66 8.83
C LEU A 121 18.54 0.17 7.95
N PRO A 122 18.56 1.50 8.13
CA PRO A 122 17.74 2.31 9.02
C PRO A 122 16.30 2.48 8.53
N SER A 123 15.35 2.69 9.44
CA SER A 123 13.94 2.97 9.09
C SER A 123 13.83 4.25 8.28
N ARG A 124 13.31 4.16 7.05
CA ARG A 124 13.12 5.34 6.19
C ARG A 124 12.09 6.30 6.79
N MET A 125 10.97 5.78 7.30
CA MET A 125 9.97 6.60 8.00
C MET A 125 10.58 7.30 9.21
N GLY A 126 11.33 6.59 10.05
CA GLY A 126 11.99 7.15 11.22
C GLY A 126 13.00 8.23 10.87
N MET A 127 13.75 8.05 9.78
CA MET A 127 14.74 9.04 9.34
C MET A 127 14.09 10.30 8.76
N VAL A 128 13.02 10.17 7.99
CA VAL A 128 12.28 11.31 7.41
C VAL A 128 11.61 12.12 8.51
N LEU A 129 10.92 11.46 9.44
CA LEU A 129 10.20 12.10 10.54
C LEU A 129 11.09 12.56 11.70
N ASP A 130 12.35 12.13 11.75
CA ASP A 130 13.26 12.25 12.90
C ASP A 130 12.67 11.65 14.21
N ILE A 131 11.90 10.58 14.07
CA ILE A 131 11.27 9.87 15.19
C ILE A 131 11.87 8.48 15.30
N PRO A 132 12.24 8.02 16.51
CA PRO A 132 12.71 6.65 16.74
C PRO A 132 11.69 5.60 16.26
N LEU A 133 12.17 4.51 15.66
CA LEU A 133 11.29 3.44 15.17
C LEU A 133 10.33 2.92 16.25
N ARG A 134 10.83 2.74 17.48
CA ARG A 134 10.02 2.29 18.62
C ARG A 134 8.81 3.20 18.87
N ASP A 135 9.01 4.51 18.73
CA ASP A 135 7.96 5.49 18.98
C ASP A 135 6.94 5.50 17.83
N ILE A 136 7.39 5.34 16.59
CA ILE A 136 6.50 5.14 15.45
C ILE A 136 5.66 3.87 15.61
N GLU A 137 6.27 2.77 16.08
CA GLU A 137 5.56 1.50 16.32
C GLU A 137 4.48 1.66 17.39
N ARG A 138 4.75 2.38 18.47
CA ARG A 138 3.74 2.68 19.51
C ARG A 138 2.53 3.42 18.95
N VAL A 139 2.76 4.37 18.05
CA VAL A 139 1.66 5.09 17.37
C VAL A 139 0.90 4.16 16.44
N LEU A 140 1.61 3.38 15.61
CA LEU A 140 1.01 2.46 14.65
C LEU A 140 0.18 1.35 15.28
N TYR A 141 0.58 0.88 16.48
CA TYR A 141 -0.12 -0.16 17.23
C TYR A 141 -1.14 0.41 18.24
N PHE A 142 -1.46 1.70 18.14
CA PHE A 142 -2.47 2.36 18.98
C PHE A 142 -2.13 2.36 20.48
N GLU A 143 -0.84 2.41 20.83
CA GLU A 143 -0.36 2.51 22.21
C GLU A 143 -0.12 3.96 22.67
N ALA A 144 0.02 4.90 21.73
CA ALA A 144 0.28 6.30 22.02
C ALA A 144 -0.30 7.22 20.93
N TYR A 145 -0.72 8.40 21.35
CA TYR A 145 -1.04 9.51 20.45
C TYR A 145 0.22 10.20 19.98
N ILE A 146 0.17 10.78 18.78
CA ILE A 146 1.21 11.66 18.26
C ILE A 146 0.59 12.99 17.84
N VAL A 147 1.22 14.09 18.23
CA VAL A 147 0.78 15.43 17.86
C VAL A 147 1.08 15.67 16.39
N VAL A 148 0.03 15.83 15.60
CA VAL A 148 0.11 16.13 14.16
C VAL A 148 0.18 17.62 13.93
N ASP A 149 -0.67 18.38 14.61
CA ASP A 149 -0.70 19.83 14.59
C ASP A 149 -0.72 20.36 16.03
N PRO A 150 0.30 21.10 16.47
CA PRO A 150 0.34 21.66 17.81
C PRO A 150 -0.56 22.90 17.98
N GLY A 151 -1.04 23.53 16.91
CA GLY A 151 -1.80 24.77 16.97
C GLY A 151 -1.08 25.88 17.76
N MET A 152 -1.80 26.58 18.65
CA MET A 152 -1.26 27.61 19.53
C MET A 152 -0.75 27.08 20.88
N THR A 153 -0.67 25.76 21.05
CA THR A 153 -0.27 25.12 22.31
C THR A 153 1.26 25.00 22.44
N PRO A 154 1.81 24.80 23.64
CA PRO A 154 3.24 24.56 23.86
C PRO A 154 3.72 23.16 23.41
N LEU A 155 2.83 22.36 22.87
CA LEU A 155 3.14 21.03 22.36
C LEU A 155 4.03 21.12 21.14
N LYS A 156 4.79 20.05 20.89
CA LYS A 156 5.64 19.97 19.70
C LYS A 156 5.06 18.95 18.72
N ARG A 157 5.15 19.29 17.44
CA ARG A 157 4.81 18.34 16.38
C ARG A 157 5.67 17.08 16.48
N GLY A 158 5.05 15.91 16.35
CA GLY A 158 5.72 14.61 16.53
C GLY A 158 5.93 14.22 18.01
N GLN A 159 5.43 15.01 18.97
CA GLN A 159 5.47 14.65 20.38
C GLN A 159 4.48 13.51 20.64
N LEU A 160 4.93 12.49 21.38
CA LEU A 160 4.07 11.40 21.82
C LEU A 160 3.36 11.81 23.12
N LEU A 161 2.10 11.39 23.20
CA LEU A 161 1.26 11.53 24.39
C LEU A 161 0.72 10.15 24.76
N THR A 162 0.73 9.84 26.04
CA THR A 162 -0.01 8.69 26.57
C THR A 162 -1.51 9.02 26.57
N GLU A 163 -2.37 8.05 26.82
CA GLU A 163 -3.81 8.28 26.91
C GLU A 163 -4.16 9.29 28.01
N ASP A 164 -3.50 9.17 29.19
CA ASP A 164 -3.66 10.09 30.30
C ASP A 164 -3.17 11.51 29.96
N ASP A 165 -1.99 11.62 29.32
CA ASP A 165 -1.47 12.91 28.86
C ASP A 165 -2.38 13.55 27.82
N TYR A 166 -2.93 12.77 26.91
CA TYR A 166 -3.86 13.26 25.89
C TYR A 166 -5.13 13.78 26.51
N ALA A 167 -5.72 13.06 27.48
CA ALA A 167 -6.90 13.50 28.21
C ALA A 167 -6.63 14.80 28.97
N ALA A 168 -5.53 14.88 29.72
CA ALA A 168 -5.15 16.08 30.45
C ALA A 168 -4.92 17.29 29.54
N LYS A 169 -4.26 17.07 28.37
CA LYS A 169 -4.03 18.14 27.39
C LYS A 169 -5.30 18.56 26.66
N THR A 170 -6.23 17.65 26.46
CA THR A 170 -7.55 17.98 25.90
C THR A 170 -8.39 18.80 26.88
N GLU A 171 -8.30 18.52 28.18
CA GLU A 171 -8.95 19.37 29.20
C GLU A 171 -8.33 20.78 29.28
N GLU A 172 -6.99 20.88 29.10
CA GLU A 172 -6.26 22.14 29.19
C GLU A 172 -6.45 23.05 27.95
N PHE A 173 -6.37 22.45 26.73
CA PHE A 173 -6.29 23.16 25.45
C PHE A 173 -7.50 22.93 24.54
N GLY A 174 -8.41 22.02 24.88
CA GLY A 174 -9.57 21.72 24.04
C GLY A 174 -9.18 21.25 22.65
N ASP A 175 -9.78 21.84 21.63
CA ASP A 175 -9.57 21.52 20.21
C ASP A 175 -8.46 22.34 19.54
N GLU A 176 -7.62 23.05 20.32
CA GLU A 176 -6.56 23.90 19.75
C GLU A 176 -5.39 23.11 19.16
N PHE A 177 -5.25 21.83 19.49
CA PHE A 177 -4.24 20.94 18.92
C PHE A 177 -4.87 19.68 18.33
N LYS A 178 -4.17 19.03 17.42
CA LYS A 178 -4.59 17.78 16.81
C LYS A 178 -3.58 16.70 17.10
N ALA A 179 -3.98 15.66 17.84
CA ALA A 179 -3.22 14.43 18.02
C ALA A 179 -4.03 13.23 17.52
N MET A 180 -3.34 12.25 16.95
CA MET A 180 -3.95 11.09 16.33
C MET A 180 -3.14 9.83 16.64
N MET A 181 -3.76 8.66 16.44
CA MET A 181 -3.10 7.35 16.49
C MET A 181 -3.11 6.66 15.13
N GLY A 182 -2.33 5.60 15.02
CA GLY A 182 -2.34 4.71 13.85
C GLY A 182 -1.57 5.22 12.64
N ALA A 183 -1.66 4.50 11.55
CA ALA A 183 -0.93 4.83 10.32
C ALA A 183 -1.42 6.13 9.65
N GLU A 184 -2.64 6.54 9.93
CA GLU A 184 -3.19 7.79 9.42
C GLU A 184 -2.46 9.00 10.00
N ALA A 185 -2.14 8.99 11.30
CA ALA A 185 -1.33 10.01 11.95
C ALA A 185 0.06 10.14 11.29
N ILE A 186 0.72 9.03 11.07
CA ILE A 186 2.03 9.00 10.41
C ILE A 186 1.93 9.49 8.96
N ARG A 187 0.87 9.14 8.24
CA ARG A 187 0.60 9.63 6.89
C ARG A 187 0.45 11.14 6.83
N GLU A 188 -0.30 11.72 7.75
CA GLU A 188 -0.47 13.18 7.84
C GLU A 188 0.85 13.89 8.16
N LEU A 189 1.63 13.35 9.10
CA LEU A 189 2.96 13.88 9.39
C LEU A 189 3.87 13.85 8.16
N LEU A 190 3.92 12.72 7.43
CA LEU A 190 4.73 12.59 6.21
C LEU A 190 4.31 13.55 5.11
N LYS A 191 3.00 13.75 4.89
CA LYS A 191 2.47 14.68 3.90
C LYS A 191 2.84 16.13 4.16
N SER A 192 3.02 16.47 5.42
CA SER A 192 3.26 17.85 5.85
C SER A 192 4.73 18.25 5.88
N ILE A 193 5.66 17.33 5.55
CA ILE A 193 7.09 17.61 5.49
C ILE A 193 7.44 18.28 4.16
N ASP A 194 8.12 19.39 4.25
CA ASP A 194 8.77 20.06 3.11
C ASP A 194 10.22 19.55 3.02
N ILE A 195 10.44 18.56 2.16
CA ILE A 195 11.75 17.89 2.02
C ILE A 195 12.87 18.87 1.65
N PRO A 196 12.75 19.76 0.65
CA PRO A 196 13.77 20.76 0.34
C PRO A 196 14.17 21.60 1.55
N LYS A 197 13.20 22.11 2.29
CA LYS A 197 13.43 22.94 3.47
C LYS A 197 14.13 22.18 4.60
N GLU A 198 13.75 20.91 4.83
CA GLU A 198 14.41 20.03 5.80
C GLU A 198 15.86 19.76 5.43
N ILE A 199 16.17 19.55 4.15
CA ILE A 199 17.54 19.36 3.65
C ILE A 199 18.38 20.59 3.93
N ASP A 200 17.88 21.79 3.64
CA ASP A 200 18.61 23.03 3.87
C ASP A 200 18.87 23.28 5.36
N THR A 201 17.87 23.01 6.20
CA THR A 201 18.00 23.11 7.67
C THR A 201 19.07 22.14 8.19
N LEU A 202 19.02 20.87 7.77
CA LEU A 202 20.01 19.87 8.19
C LEU A 202 21.44 20.19 7.70
N ARG A 203 21.58 20.77 6.51
CA ARG A 203 22.88 21.22 5.99
C ARG A 203 23.44 22.38 6.81
N ALA A 204 22.59 23.31 7.27
CA ALA A 204 23.00 24.39 8.16
C ALA A 204 23.44 23.85 9.53
N GLU A 205 22.61 23.02 10.16
CA GLU A 205 22.90 22.39 11.46
C GLU A 205 24.20 21.54 11.43
N LEU A 206 24.49 20.90 10.29
CA LEU A 206 25.68 20.08 10.12
C LEU A 206 26.95 20.93 10.09
N LYS A 207 26.88 22.18 9.60
CA LYS A 207 28.01 23.13 9.62
C LYS A 207 28.27 23.68 11.02
N ASP A 208 27.22 23.86 11.83
CA ASP A 208 27.33 24.48 13.15
C ASP A 208 27.61 23.48 14.27
N THR A 209 27.55 22.17 13.98
CA THR A 209 27.68 21.11 14.99
C THR A 209 29.09 20.53 15.02
N ASN A 210 29.71 20.52 16.22
CA ASN A 210 31.03 19.91 16.47
C ASN A 210 30.96 18.51 17.08
N SER A 211 29.74 17.95 17.28
CA SER A 211 29.56 16.64 17.89
C SER A 211 29.54 15.52 16.83
N ASP A 212 30.52 14.62 16.86
CA ASP A 212 30.64 13.48 15.95
C ASP A 212 29.38 12.62 15.87
N ALA A 213 28.67 12.43 17.00
CA ALA A 213 27.44 11.65 17.05
C ALA A 213 26.31 12.33 16.28
N LYS A 214 26.15 13.66 16.44
CA LYS A 214 25.16 14.46 15.70
C LYS A 214 25.50 14.53 14.22
N ILE A 215 26.76 14.73 13.87
CA ILE A 215 27.23 14.74 12.47
C ILE A 215 26.86 13.43 11.78
N LYS A 216 27.14 12.27 12.41
CA LYS A 216 26.77 10.95 11.87
C LYS A 216 25.26 10.77 11.73
N LYS A 217 24.47 11.27 12.69
CA LYS A 217 22.99 11.21 12.63
C LYS A 217 22.47 12.06 11.45
N TYR A 218 22.90 13.30 11.34
CA TYR A 218 22.46 14.23 10.28
C TYR A 218 22.90 13.77 8.89
N ALA A 219 24.12 13.28 8.74
CA ALA A 219 24.58 12.73 7.46
C ALA A 219 23.77 11.53 6.98
N LYS A 220 23.38 10.62 7.91
CA LYS A 220 22.51 9.50 7.57
C LYS A 220 21.11 9.96 7.16
N ARG A 221 20.54 10.94 7.88
CA ARG A 221 19.22 11.51 7.59
C ARG A 221 19.22 12.22 6.23
N LEU A 222 20.23 13.04 5.96
CA LEU A 222 20.44 13.73 4.68
C LEU A 222 20.47 12.75 3.50
N LYS A 223 21.24 11.66 3.63
CA LYS A 223 21.32 10.62 2.60
C LYS A 223 19.96 10.00 2.27
N VAL A 224 19.02 9.91 3.23
CA VAL A 224 17.69 9.37 3.01
C VAL A 224 16.75 10.41 2.39
N LEU A 225 16.93 11.70 2.71
CA LEU A 225 16.11 12.79 2.18
C LEU A 225 16.50 13.20 0.75
N GLU A 226 17.78 13.02 0.38
CA GLU A 226 18.31 13.34 -0.95
C GLU A 226 18.15 12.18 -1.97
N GLY A 227 17.89 10.95 -1.54
CA GLY A 227 17.80 9.73 -2.37
C GLY A 227 16.39 9.26 -2.60
#